data_ca6c1305b80c8697f6b6e6c03dddcf52
#
_entry.id   ca6c1305b80c8697f6b6e6c03dddcf52
#
_cell.length_a   1.000
_cell.length_b   1.000
_cell.length_c   1.000
_cell.angle_alpha   90.00
_cell.angle_beta   90.00
_cell.angle_gamma   90.00
#
_symmetry.space_group_name_H-M   'P 1'
#
loop_
_entity.id
_entity.type
_entity.pdbx_description
1 polymer ?
#
loop_
_entity_poly.entity_id
_entity_poly.type
_entity_poly.pdbx_seq_one_letter_code
_entity_poly.pdbx_strand_id
1 'polypeptide(L)'
;YRMDGFTFDRSRYCNAAAHYPLQVATRHEAIRLAALEGACTDFCPTLVGRGALRTQEGQSHRIRIEAEDDCGNISQIAFTVRGRGARPAACDSLAVVCDRRRTSTLAADEATLTLPAGALYESLCVRPERLSLRPKADTTLILLSPVYRLLDASVPLQKAATVRIRAFVPEKLRPHTTLAVIDRKGRLVNAGGRYDDGTVTARTTQTGPMLVVADTVPPTVRPLFADGADLSRAEGLAFRLGDNFSGIASCELYIDGEWSICDRYPMKGTAFHPFDTPRTQPRHTVRLEASDASGNRTVWTGMFYR
;
A
#
# COMPACT_ATOMS: atom_id res chain seq x y z
N TYR A 1 -7.29 20.52 -16.10
CA TYR A 1 -6.03 19.77 -16.00
C TYR A 1 -5.68 19.18 -17.36
N ARG A 2 -4.57 19.61 -17.93
CA ARG A 2 -3.99 18.98 -19.12
C ARG A 2 -2.61 18.48 -18.75
N MET A 3 -2.33 17.20 -19.03
CA MET A 3 -1.05 16.55 -18.79
C MET A 3 -0.35 16.32 -20.12
N ASP A 4 0.80 16.98 -20.32
CA ASP A 4 1.57 16.88 -21.57
C ASP A 4 2.80 15.98 -21.45
N GLY A 5 3.03 15.37 -20.27
CA GLY A 5 4.10 14.42 -20.05
C GLY A 5 3.86 13.58 -18.80
N PHE A 6 4.18 12.31 -18.89
CA PHE A 6 4.05 11.37 -17.79
C PHE A 6 5.35 10.59 -17.60
N THR A 7 5.85 10.56 -16.37
CA THR A 7 6.98 9.72 -15.96
C THR A 7 6.61 8.97 -14.68
N PHE A 8 7.24 7.83 -14.42
CA PHE A 8 7.01 7.08 -13.19
C PHE A 8 7.31 7.91 -11.92
N ASP A 9 8.29 8.79 -11.97
CA ASP A 9 8.61 9.69 -10.86
C ASP A 9 7.50 10.68 -10.54
N ARG A 10 6.62 10.98 -11.50
CA ARG A 10 5.52 11.93 -11.37
C ARG A 10 4.17 11.29 -11.06
N SER A 11 4.05 9.97 -11.21
CA SER A 11 2.78 9.24 -10.98
C SER A 11 2.20 9.48 -9.58
N ARG A 12 3.05 9.59 -8.55
CA ARG A 12 2.64 9.92 -7.17
C ARG A 12 1.91 11.26 -7.06
N TYR A 13 2.26 12.24 -7.91
CA TYR A 13 1.60 13.56 -7.91
C TYR A 13 0.23 13.51 -8.58
N CYS A 14 0.07 12.66 -9.58
CA CYS A 14 -1.24 12.38 -10.17
C CYS A 14 -2.17 11.74 -9.13
N ASN A 15 -1.67 10.77 -8.37
CA ASN A 15 -2.43 10.16 -7.27
C ASN A 15 -2.80 11.17 -6.17
N ALA A 16 -1.96 12.17 -5.92
CA ALA A 16 -2.26 13.24 -4.97
C ALA A 16 -3.35 14.20 -5.46
N ALA A 17 -3.68 14.21 -6.76
CA ALA A 17 -4.84 14.95 -7.28
C ALA A 17 -6.17 14.36 -6.84
N ALA A 18 -6.23 13.08 -6.48
CA ALA A 18 -7.44 12.44 -5.99
C ALA A 18 -7.88 13.04 -4.64
N HIS A 19 -9.17 13.34 -4.53
CA HIS A 19 -9.76 13.81 -3.26
C HIS A 19 -10.38 12.64 -2.51
N TYR A 20 -9.54 11.84 -1.85
CA TYR A 20 -9.95 10.61 -1.18
C TYR A 20 -11.13 10.73 -0.20
N PRO A 21 -11.22 11.75 0.67
CA PRO A 21 -12.39 11.87 1.56
C PRO A 21 -13.70 11.94 0.81
N LEU A 22 -13.74 12.70 -0.30
CA LEU A 22 -14.94 12.84 -1.12
C LEU A 22 -15.25 11.57 -1.91
N GLN A 23 -14.22 10.91 -2.46
CA GLN A 23 -14.39 9.62 -3.16
C GLN A 23 -14.99 8.56 -2.22
N VAL A 24 -14.55 8.53 -0.96
CA VAL A 24 -15.10 7.61 0.04
C VAL A 24 -16.56 7.93 0.34
N ALA A 25 -16.88 9.19 0.55
CA ALA A 25 -18.23 9.64 0.91
C ALA A 25 -19.24 9.43 -0.22
N THR A 26 -18.84 9.71 -1.47
CA THR A 26 -19.74 9.70 -2.63
C THR A 26 -19.69 8.42 -3.45
N ARG A 27 -18.64 7.61 -3.31
CA ARG A 27 -18.31 6.45 -4.16
C ARG A 27 -18.05 6.83 -5.63
N HIS A 28 -17.85 8.10 -5.92
CA HIS A 28 -17.49 8.61 -7.24
C HIS A 28 -16.05 9.06 -7.27
N GLU A 29 -15.44 9.05 -8.43
CA GLU A 29 -14.13 9.64 -8.62
C GLU A 29 -14.22 11.15 -8.32
N ALA A 30 -13.27 11.65 -7.53
CA ALA A 30 -13.19 13.05 -7.19
C ALA A 30 -11.74 13.53 -7.36
N ILE A 31 -11.57 14.56 -8.17
CA ILE A 31 -10.28 15.14 -8.54
C ILE A 31 -10.18 16.55 -7.96
N ARG A 32 -9.03 16.87 -7.35
CA ARG A 32 -8.73 18.24 -6.94
C ARG A 32 -8.37 19.07 -8.16
N LEU A 33 -9.03 20.20 -8.33
CA LEU A 33 -8.69 21.18 -9.36
C LEU A 33 -7.55 22.12 -8.89
N ALA A 34 -7.21 22.14 -7.60
CA ALA A 34 -6.08 22.87 -7.05
C ALA A 34 -4.99 21.88 -6.61
N ALA A 35 -3.76 22.09 -7.08
CA ALA A 35 -2.62 21.25 -6.69
C ALA A 35 -2.23 21.51 -5.24
N LEU A 36 -1.93 20.44 -4.50
CA LEU A 36 -1.38 20.55 -3.14
C LEU A 36 -0.04 21.31 -3.16
N GLU A 37 0.27 22.02 -2.07
CA GLU A 37 1.44 22.90 -1.99
C GLU A 37 2.76 22.20 -2.34
N GLY A 38 2.92 20.94 -1.90
CA GLY A 38 4.11 20.13 -2.16
C GLY A 38 4.08 19.34 -3.47
N ALA A 39 3.00 19.40 -4.28
CA ALA A 39 2.92 18.64 -5.51
C ALA A 39 3.76 19.28 -6.63
N CYS A 40 4.42 18.45 -7.44
CA CYS A 40 5.01 18.86 -8.71
C CYS A 40 3.89 19.13 -9.73
N THR A 41 3.96 20.25 -10.43
CA THR A 41 2.96 20.66 -11.44
C THR A 41 3.58 20.90 -12.82
N ASP A 42 4.82 20.51 -13.03
CA ASP A 42 5.57 20.76 -14.28
C ASP A 42 4.94 20.07 -15.49
N PHE A 43 4.18 19.00 -15.25
CA PHE A 43 3.42 18.28 -16.29
C PHE A 43 2.02 18.87 -16.54
N CYS A 44 1.66 19.98 -15.88
CA CYS A 44 0.41 20.72 -16.08
C CYS A 44 0.73 22.18 -16.44
N PRO A 45 1.23 22.46 -17.65
CA PRO A 45 1.73 23.79 -18.03
C PRO A 45 0.65 24.87 -18.00
N THR A 46 -0.62 24.50 -18.14
CA THR A 46 -1.77 25.44 -18.12
C THR A 46 -2.27 25.77 -16.71
N LEU A 47 -1.63 25.22 -15.65
CA LEU A 47 -2.09 25.40 -14.28
C LEU A 47 -1.61 26.72 -13.70
N VAL A 48 -2.39 27.78 -13.87
CA VAL A 48 -2.11 29.12 -13.30
C VAL A 48 -2.40 29.15 -11.80
N GLY A 49 -1.49 29.72 -11.00
CA GLY A 49 -1.67 29.86 -9.55
C GLY A 49 -1.85 28.52 -8.82
N ARG A 50 -1.33 27.43 -9.37
CA ARG A 50 -1.52 26.05 -8.89
C ARG A 50 -3.00 25.62 -8.87
N GLY A 51 -3.86 26.20 -9.71
CA GLY A 51 -5.29 25.94 -9.75
C GLY A 51 -6.08 26.48 -8.55
N ALA A 52 -5.43 27.21 -7.65
CA ALA A 52 -6.10 27.79 -6.48
C ALA A 52 -6.72 29.15 -6.85
N LEU A 53 -8.01 29.27 -6.63
CA LEU A 53 -8.71 30.56 -6.72
C LEU A 53 -8.48 31.36 -5.44
N ARG A 54 -7.73 32.46 -5.52
CA ARG A 54 -7.62 33.44 -4.43
C ARG A 54 -8.71 34.47 -4.56
N THR A 55 -9.50 34.65 -3.52
CA THR A 55 -10.60 35.62 -3.51
C THR A 55 -10.54 36.47 -2.23
N GLN A 56 -10.95 37.72 -2.35
CA GLN A 56 -11.14 38.63 -1.21
C GLN A 56 -12.60 38.56 -0.74
N GLU A 57 -12.84 39.05 0.49
CA GLU A 57 -14.20 39.11 1.00
C GLU A 57 -15.08 40.00 0.12
N GLY A 58 -16.26 39.49 -0.24
CA GLY A 58 -17.21 40.17 -1.11
C GLY A 58 -16.92 40.04 -2.62
N GLN A 59 -15.72 39.65 -3.02
CA GLN A 59 -15.35 39.45 -4.44
C GLN A 59 -16.09 38.24 -5.03
N SER A 60 -16.63 38.41 -6.23
CA SER A 60 -17.35 37.36 -6.95
C SER A 60 -16.54 36.87 -8.15
N HIS A 61 -16.51 35.57 -8.36
CA HIS A 61 -15.84 34.92 -9.50
C HIS A 61 -16.83 33.97 -10.18
N ARG A 62 -16.90 34.07 -11.50
CA ARG A 62 -17.63 33.08 -12.33
C ARG A 62 -16.69 31.90 -12.62
N ILE A 63 -17.10 30.72 -12.22
CA ILE A 63 -16.38 29.46 -12.45
C ILE A 63 -17.07 28.70 -13.57
N ARG A 64 -16.29 28.19 -14.52
CA ARG A 64 -16.74 27.26 -15.55
C ARG A 64 -15.84 26.01 -15.48
N ILE A 65 -16.47 24.86 -15.42
CA ILE A 65 -15.80 23.57 -15.46
C ILE A 65 -16.28 22.85 -16.68
N GLU A 66 -15.35 22.36 -17.50
CA GLU A 66 -15.62 21.56 -18.68
C GLU A 66 -14.95 20.19 -18.50
N ALA A 67 -15.65 19.13 -18.87
CA ALA A 67 -15.14 17.78 -18.96
C ALA A 67 -15.35 17.27 -20.39
N GLU A 68 -14.29 16.79 -21.02
CA GLU A 68 -14.28 16.25 -22.35
C GLU A 68 -13.90 14.77 -22.29
N ASP A 69 -14.62 13.91 -23.00
CA ASP A 69 -14.28 12.50 -23.16
C ASP A 69 -13.33 12.27 -24.36
N ASP A 70 -12.82 11.04 -24.50
CA ASP A 70 -11.90 10.66 -25.59
C ASP A 70 -12.52 10.78 -27.00
N CYS A 71 -13.85 10.89 -27.08
CA CYS A 71 -14.61 11.08 -28.33
C CYS A 71 -14.89 12.57 -28.66
N GLY A 72 -14.43 13.48 -27.77
CA GLY A 72 -14.64 14.92 -27.93
C GLY A 72 -16.02 15.42 -27.46
N ASN A 73 -16.79 14.61 -26.72
CA ASN A 73 -18.04 15.08 -26.12
C ASN A 73 -17.74 15.95 -24.90
N ILE A 74 -18.35 17.11 -24.80
CA ILE A 74 -18.10 18.09 -23.74
C ILE A 74 -19.31 18.22 -22.84
N SER A 75 -19.09 18.09 -21.53
CA SER A 75 -20.04 18.46 -20.48
C SER A 75 -19.56 19.72 -19.78
N GLN A 76 -20.42 20.64 -19.46
CA GLN A 76 -20.09 21.92 -18.85
C GLN A 76 -20.98 22.23 -17.66
N ILE A 77 -20.39 22.77 -16.60
CA ILE A 77 -21.10 23.40 -15.49
C ILE A 77 -20.54 24.80 -15.25
N ALA A 78 -21.40 25.77 -14.97
CA ALA A 78 -21.01 27.13 -14.64
C ALA A 78 -21.77 27.62 -13.40
N PHE A 79 -21.05 28.28 -12.49
CA PHE A 79 -21.63 28.87 -11.26
C PHE A 79 -20.79 30.05 -10.80
N THR A 80 -21.34 30.83 -9.85
CA THR A 80 -20.64 31.97 -9.26
C THR A 80 -20.31 31.66 -7.82
N VAL A 81 -19.04 31.89 -7.42
CA VAL A 81 -18.59 31.85 -6.03
C VAL A 81 -18.32 33.26 -5.54
N ARG A 82 -18.68 33.52 -4.27
CA ARG A 82 -18.38 34.78 -3.62
C ARG A 82 -17.46 34.56 -2.43
N GLY A 83 -16.37 35.31 -2.37
CA GLY A 83 -15.42 35.26 -1.27
C GLY A 83 -16.08 35.65 0.06
N ARG A 84 -15.82 34.89 1.10
CA ARG A 84 -16.10 35.21 2.48
C ARG A 84 -14.78 35.32 3.22
N GLY A 85 -14.68 36.24 4.19
CA GLY A 85 -13.52 36.32 5.08
C GLY A 85 -13.29 34.95 5.72
N ALA A 86 -12.19 34.28 5.36
CA ALA A 86 -11.83 33.01 5.95
C ALA A 86 -11.10 33.26 7.26
N ARG A 87 -11.62 32.76 8.37
CA ARG A 87 -10.76 32.49 9.53
C ARG A 87 -9.96 31.26 9.24
N PRO A 88 -8.61 31.27 9.35
CA PRO A 88 -7.83 30.04 9.35
C PRO A 88 -8.46 29.09 10.36
N ALA A 89 -8.73 27.86 9.98
CA ALA A 89 -9.13 26.84 10.93
C ALA A 89 -7.99 26.71 11.94
N ALA A 90 -8.23 27.20 13.18
CA ALA A 90 -7.28 26.98 14.25
C ALA A 90 -7.19 25.48 14.50
N CYS A 91 -5.98 24.96 14.68
CA CYS A 91 -5.82 23.59 15.15
C CYS A 91 -6.48 23.47 16.53
N ASP A 92 -7.19 22.36 16.73
CA ASP A 92 -7.66 21.97 18.06
C ASP A 92 -6.45 21.95 19.02
N SER A 93 -6.66 22.34 20.28
CA SER A 93 -5.63 22.37 21.31
C SER A 93 -4.95 21.01 21.56
N LEU A 94 -5.62 19.90 21.19
CA LEU A 94 -5.10 18.54 21.27
C LEU A 94 -4.46 18.05 19.96
N ALA A 95 -4.50 18.84 18.90
CA ALA A 95 -3.92 18.48 17.62
C ALA A 95 -2.45 18.92 17.53
N VAL A 96 -1.65 18.07 16.88
CA VAL A 96 -0.26 18.37 16.55
C VAL A 96 -0.19 19.01 15.17
N VAL A 97 0.45 20.17 15.08
CA VAL A 97 0.72 20.84 13.80
C VAL A 97 1.88 20.14 13.10
N CYS A 98 1.61 19.51 11.97
CA CYS A 98 2.63 18.91 11.12
C CYS A 98 2.99 19.86 9.98
N ASP A 99 4.15 20.51 10.07
CA ASP A 99 4.69 21.32 8.98
C ASP A 99 5.32 20.41 7.94
N ARG A 100 4.87 20.49 6.68
CA ARG A 100 5.42 19.68 5.58
C ARG A 100 6.92 19.84 5.35
N ARG A 101 7.49 20.99 5.77
CA ARG A 101 8.93 21.30 5.60
C ARG A 101 9.82 20.78 6.72
N ARG A 102 9.23 20.27 7.79
CA ARG A 102 9.93 19.78 8.98
C ARG A 102 9.59 18.34 9.27
N THR A 103 10.51 17.67 9.96
CA THR A 103 10.21 16.38 10.55
C THR A 103 9.23 16.57 11.69
N SER A 104 8.16 15.78 11.71
CA SER A 104 7.14 15.79 12.76
C SER A 104 6.99 14.38 13.34
N THR A 105 6.80 14.29 14.64
CA THR A 105 6.50 13.03 15.33
C THR A 105 5.10 13.14 15.97
N LEU A 106 4.26 12.19 15.63
CA LEU A 106 2.93 12.00 16.16
C LEU A 106 2.97 10.83 17.15
N ALA A 107 2.32 10.96 18.30
CA ALA A 107 2.30 9.92 19.32
C ALA A 107 0.90 9.72 19.91
N ALA A 108 0.53 8.48 20.15
CA ALA A 108 -0.66 8.07 20.88
C ALA A 108 -0.32 6.81 21.69
N ASP A 109 -0.37 6.91 23.02
CA ASP A 109 0.03 5.84 23.94
C ASP A 109 1.39 5.19 23.54
N GLU A 110 1.36 3.91 23.18
CA GLU A 110 2.54 3.11 22.81
C GLU A 110 2.92 3.20 21.32
N ALA A 111 2.24 4.05 20.54
CA ALA A 111 2.46 4.19 19.11
C ALA A 111 3.02 5.55 18.73
N THR A 112 3.99 5.57 17.81
CA THR A 112 4.57 6.78 17.24
C THR A 112 4.67 6.69 15.73
N LEU A 113 4.50 7.83 15.06
CA LEU A 113 4.69 8.00 13.62
C LEU A 113 5.64 9.18 13.39
N THR A 114 6.77 8.94 12.79
CA THR A 114 7.72 9.98 12.38
C THR A 114 7.58 10.27 10.90
N LEU A 115 7.15 11.46 10.58
CA LEU A 115 7.02 12.01 9.23
C LEU A 115 8.31 12.78 8.89
N PRO A 116 9.15 12.35 7.96
CA PRO A 116 10.31 13.13 7.56
C PRO A 116 9.91 14.41 6.82
N ALA A 117 10.77 15.40 6.80
CA ALA A 117 10.55 16.63 6.04
C ALA A 117 10.22 16.32 4.57
N GLY A 118 9.15 16.92 4.05
CA GLY A 118 8.63 16.68 2.70
C GLY A 118 7.87 15.35 2.54
N ALA A 119 7.47 14.68 3.64
CA ALA A 119 6.59 13.51 3.56
C ALA A 119 5.14 13.91 3.25
N LEU A 120 4.73 15.07 3.70
CA LEU A 120 3.39 15.62 3.47
C LEU A 120 3.36 16.52 2.24
N TYR A 121 2.24 16.54 1.52
CA TYR A 121 2.00 17.49 0.41
C TYR A 121 1.63 18.89 0.93
N GLU A 122 0.95 18.97 2.06
CA GLU A 122 0.53 20.21 2.74
C GLU A 122 0.71 20.09 4.25
N SER A 123 0.87 21.22 4.93
CA SER A 123 0.90 21.26 6.40
C SER A 123 -0.51 21.03 6.92
N LEU A 124 -0.65 20.23 7.97
CA LEU A 124 -1.96 19.85 8.52
C LEU A 124 -1.92 19.67 10.04
N CYS A 125 -3.09 19.75 10.65
CA CYS A 125 -3.30 19.46 12.05
C CYS A 125 -3.76 18.01 12.19
N VAL A 126 -3.07 17.24 13.01
CA VAL A 126 -3.35 15.83 13.24
C VAL A 126 -3.64 15.59 14.70
N ARG A 127 -4.67 14.82 14.97
CA ARG A 127 -4.98 14.31 16.30
C ARG A 127 -4.71 12.81 16.32
N PRO A 128 -3.53 12.38 16.79
CA PRO A 128 -3.24 10.96 16.96
C PRO A 128 -4.07 10.42 18.12
N GLU A 129 -4.56 9.19 17.97
CA GLU A 129 -5.40 8.56 18.99
C GLU A 129 -5.35 7.03 18.96
N ARG A 130 -5.61 6.42 20.11
CA ARG A 130 -5.96 5.01 20.22
C ARG A 130 -7.46 4.85 19.94
N LEU A 131 -7.82 3.91 19.09
CA LEU A 131 -9.20 3.62 18.72
C LEU A 131 -9.77 2.44 19.52
N SER A 132 -11.01 2.56 19.97
CA SER A 132 -11.79 1.44 20.50
C SER A 132 -12.39 0.57 19.38
N LEU A 133 -11.65 0.41 18.27
CA LEU A 133 -12.05 -0.34 17.09
C LEU A 133 -11.49 -1.76 17.19
N ARG A 134 -12.35 -2.75 16.88
CA ARG A 134 -11.88 -4.12 16.61
C ARG A 134 -11.94 -4.35 15.10
N PRO A 135 -10.85 -4.77 14.47
CA PRO A 135 -10.86 -5.17 13.06
C PRO A 135 -11.87 -6.28 12.85
N LYS A 136 -12.35 -6.45 11.62
CA LYS A 136 -13.10 -7.65 11.27
C LYS A 136 -12.26 -8.87 11.62
N ALA A 137 -12.89 -9.85 12.26
CA ALA A 137 -12.18 -11.06 12.68
C ALA A 137 -11.55 -11.74 11.46
N ASP A 138 -10.24 -11.75 11.44
CA ASP A 138 -9.44 -12.58 10.58
C ASP A 138 -8.85 -13.67 11.46
N THR A 139 -9.40 -14.88 11.33
CA THR A 139 -9.00 -16.02 12.17
C THR A 139 -7.58 -16.51 11.87
N THR A 140 -6.97 -16.00 10.81
CA THR A 140 -5.61 -16.35 10.39
C THR A 140 -4.54 -15.44 11.00
N LEU A 141 -4.94 -14.33 11.64
CA LEU A 141 -4.03 -13.36 12.23
C LEU A 141 -4.24 -13.27 13.74
N ILE A 142 -3.13 -13.14 14.48
CA ILE A 142 -3.13 -12.89 15.92
C ILE A 142 -2.93 -11.40 16.16
N LEU A 143 -3.91 -10.73 16.78
CA LEU A 143 -3.82 -9.31 17.11
C LEU A 143 -2.98 -9.12 18.38
N LEU A 144 -1.94 -8.29 18.31
CA LEU A 144 -0.93 -8.12 19.37
C LEU A 144 -0.91 -6.71 19.98
N SER A 145 -1.67 -5.77 19.46
CA SER A 145 -1.79 -4.43 20.02
C SER A 145 -3.20 -3.86 19.87
N PRO A 146 -3.53 -2.78 20.58
CA PRO A 146 -4.64 -1.91 20.23
C PRO A 146 -4.51 -1.33 18.83
N VAL A 147 -5.59 -0.75 18.30
CA VAL A 147 -5.59 -0.01 17.04
C VAL A 147 -5.26 1.46 17.31
N TYR A 148 -4.34 2.02 16.54
CA TYR A 148 -3.93 3.42 16.60
C TYR A 148 -4.21 4.12 15.27
N ARG A 149 -4.76 5.33 15.32
CA ARG A 149 -4.85 6.23 14.18
C ARG A 149 -3.89 7.39 14.40
N LEU A 150 -2.69 7.28 13.84
CA LEU A 150 -1.66 8.31 13.95
C LEU A 150 -1.77 9.34 12.83
N LEU A 151 -2.30 8.93 11.67
CA LEU A 151 -2.59 9.77 10.53
C LEU A 151 -3.82 9.21 9.82
N ASP A 152 -4.67 10.09 9.30
CA ASP A 152 -5.89 9.68 8.60
C ASP A 152 -5.58 9.00 7.25
N ALA A 153 -6.38 7.99 6.89
CA ALA A 153 -6.23 7.23 5.64
C ALA A 153 -6.39 8.07 4.37
N SER A 154 -6.95 9.27 4.47
CA SER A 154 -7.11 10.21 3.36
C SER A 154 -5.86 11.07 3.10
N VAL A 155 -4.85 11.02 3.98
CA VAL A 155 -3.63 11.81 3.84
C VAL A 155 -2.59 11.03 3.05
N PRO A 156 -2.30 11.41 1.79
CA PRO A 156 -1.28 10.77 1.00
C PRO A 156 0.12 11.19 1.48
N LEU A 157 1.08 10.26 1.40
CA LEU A 157 2.47 10.54 1.73
C LEU A 157 3.35 10.53 0.47
N GLN A 158 4.24 11.52 0.35
CA GLN A 158 5.29 11.57 -0.69
C GLN A 158 6.49 10.69 -0.34
N LYS A 159 6.79 10.53 0.96
CA LYS A 159 7.90 9.74 1.47
C LYS A 159 7.39 8.79 2.54
N ALA A 160 8.03 7.64 2.64
CA ALA A 160 7.71 6.70 3.70
C ALA A 160 7.94 7.31 5.09
N ALA A 161 6.94 7.19 5.94
CA ALA A 161 7.01 7.50 7.36
C ALA A 161 7.53 6.29 8.13
N THR A 162 8.10 6.53 9.32
CA THR A 162 8.49 5.46 10.25
C THR A 162 7.44 5.34 11.34
N VAL A 163 6.81 4.18 11.41
CA VAL A 163 5.85 3.80 12.46
C VAL A 163 6.57 2.93 13.48
N ARG A 164 6.34 3.16 14.76
CA ARG A 164 6.81 2.34 15.87
C ARG A 164 5.66 2.10 16.83
N ILE A 165 5.38 0.84 17.14
CA ILE A 165 4.34 0.45 18.10
C ILE A 165 4.97 -0.54 19.09
N ARG A 166 4.93 -0.19 20.38
CA ARG A 166 5.31 -1.11 21.44
C ARG A 166 4.22 -2.14 21.65
N ALA A 167 4.60 -3.40 21.71
CA ALA A 167 3.68 -4.49 21.94
C ALA A 167 4.36 -5.63 22.70
N PHE A 168 3.63 -6.22 23.63
CA PHE A 168 4.09 -7.48 24.22
C PHE A 168 3.87 -8.61 23.22
N VAL A 169 4.96 -9.22 22.77
CA VAL A 169 4.91 -10.32 21.78
C VAL A 169 5.54 -11.57 22.38
N PRO A 170 4.76 -12.66 22.52
CA PRO A 170 5.30 -13.96 22.91
C PRO A 170 6.45 -14.38 22.01
N GLU A 171 7.48 -15.01 22.57
CA GLU A 171 8.72 -15.33 21.86
C GLU A 171 8.51 -16.06 20.54
N LYS A 172 7.62 -17.05 20.52
CA LYS A 172 7.28 -17.85 19.34
C LYS A 172 6.66 -17.02 18.19
N LEU A 173 6.05 -15.88 18.51
CA LEU A 173 5.38 -15.01 17.52
C LEU A 173 6.29 -13.90 17.00
N ARG A 174 7.42 -13.62 17.65
CA ARG A 174 8.33 -12.52 17.29
C ARG A 174 8.78 -12.55 15.82
N PRO A 175 9.20 -13.70 15.25
CA PRO A 175 9.60 -13.77 13.84
C PRO A 175 8.46 -13.47 12.87
N HIS A 176 7.22 -13.74 13.27
CA HIS A 176 6.00 -13.63 12.45
C HIS A 176 5.25 -12.31 12.66
N THR A 177 5.83 -11.40 13.45
CA THR A 177 5.17 -10.15 13.85
C THR A 177 5.45 -9.03 12.87
N THR A 178 4.38 -8.36 12.45
CA THR A 178 4.42 -7.26 11.48
C THR A 178 3.38 -6.20 11.83
N LEU A 179 3.38 -5.08 11.09
CA LEU A 179 2.38 -4.04 11.19
C LEU A 179 1.26 -4.28 10.15
N ALA A 180 0.03 -4.11 10.56
CA ALA A 180 -1.14 -4.11 9.69
C ALA A 180 -1.81 -2.74 9.67
N VAL A 181 -2.35 -2.35 8.53
CA VAL A 181 -3.24 -1.20 8.33
C VAL A 181 -4.65 -1.73 8.08
N ILE A 182 -5.65 -1.09 8.65
CA ILE A 182 -7.05 -1.38 8.38
C ILE A 182 -7.48 -0.57 7.16
N ASP A 183 -7.82 -1.27 6.07
CA ASP A 183 -8.30 -0.64 4.85
C ASP A 183 -9.74 -0.08 5.01
N ARG A 184 -10.23 0.63 3.98
CA ARG A 184 -11.57 1.22 3.96
C ARG A 184 -12.71 0.19 4.05
N LYS A 185 -12.43 -1.08 3.77
CA LYS A 185 -13.39 -2.20 3.87
C LYS A 185 -13.31 -2.88 5.24
N GLY A 186 -12.44 -2.38 6.13
CA GLY A 186 -12.19 -2.95 7.45
C GLY A 186 -11.32 -4.20 7.44
N ARG A 187 -10.59 -4.47 6.32
CA ARG A 187 -9.70 -5.62 6.20
C ARG A 187 -8.30 -5.22 6.65
N LEU A 188 -7.59 -6.17 7.21
CA LEU A 188 -6.18 -6.02 7.55
C LEU A 188 -5.33 -6.17 6.28
N VAL A 189 -4.42 -5.24 6.08
CA VAL A 189 -3.45 -5.21 4.97
C VAL A 189 -2.07 -5.10 5.55
N ASN A 190 -1.14 -5.92 5.10
CA ASN A 190 0.24 -5.89 5.57
C ASN A 190 0.91 -4.54 5.24
N ALA A 191 1.49 -3.90 6.24
CA ALA A 191 2.28 -2.67 6.09
C ALA A 191 3.79 -2.91 6.30
N GLY A 192 4.19 -4.17 6.49
CA GLY A 192 5.56 -4.57 6.76
C GLY A 192 5.99 -4.26 8.19
N GLY A 193 7.29 -4.38 8.44
CA GLY A 193 7.89 -4.08 9.72
C GLY A 193 8.53 -5.28 10.37
N ARG A 194 9.31 -5.01 11.42
CA ARG A 194 10.01 -6.01 12.22
C ARG A 194 9.83 -5.73 13.70
N TYR A 195 9.68 -6.80 14.43
CA TYR A 195 9.76 -6.77 15.90
C TYR A 195 11.21 -6.75 16.34
N ASP A 196 11.54 -5.82 17.19
CA ASP A 196 12.83 -5.72 17.88
C ASP A 196 12.61 -5.09 19.25
N ASP A 197 13.13 -5.75 20.30
CA ASP A 197 13.11 -5.29 21.68
C ASP A 197 11.80 -4.61 22.13
N GLY A 198 10.70 -5.36 22.04
CA GLY A 198 9.37 -4.88 22.50
C GLY A 198 8.68 -3.90 21.54
N THR A 199 9.25 -3.62 20.38
CA THR A 199 8.72 -2.63 19.43
C THR A 199 8.66 -3.19 18.03
N VAL A 200 7.55 -2.99 17.35
CA VAL A 200 7.45 -3.21 15.89
C VAL A 200 7.75 -1.90 15.19
N THR A 201 8.74 -1.92 14.30
CA THR A 201 9.13 -0.76 13.50
C THR A 201 8.90 -1.05 12.02
N ALA A 202 8.17 -0.17 11.33
CA ALA A 202 7.91 -0.24 9.90
C ALA A 202 8.19 1.10 9.20
N ARG A 203 8.60 1.03 7.93
CA ARG A 203 8.64 2.18 7.03
C ARG A 203 7.57 2.00 5.97
N THR A 204 6.58 2.88 5.95
CA THR A 204 5.41 2.74 5.08
C THR A 204 4.92 4.08 4.55
N THR A 205 4.31 4.06 3.38
CA THR A 205 3.51 5.18 2.84
C THR A 205 2.02 4.97 3.08
N GLN A 206 1.63 3.82 3.63
CA GLN A 206 0.24 3.55 3.99
C GLN A 206 -0.13 4.36 5.23
N THR A 207 -1.33 4.90 5.24
CA THR A 207 -1.90 5.73 6.32
C THR A 207 -3.23 5.12 6.76
N GLY A 208 -3.73 5.55 7.92
CA GLY A 208 -4.97 5.05 8.48
C GLY A 208 -4.79 4.32 9.81
N PRO A 209 -5.82 3.62 10.31
CA PRO A 209 -5.73 2.86 11.54
C PRO A 209 -4.74 1.69 11.40
N MET A 210 -3.87 1.51 12.38
CA MET A 210 -2.77 0.54 12.38
C MET A 210 -2.71 -0.25 13.67
N LEU A 211 -2.21 -1.47 13.61
CA LEU A 211 -1.98 -2.33 14.78
C LEU A 211 -0.86 -3.33 14.48
N VAL A 212 -0.34 -3.94 15.56
CA VAL A 212 0.60 -5.05 15.47
C VAL A 212 -0.17 -6.37 15.37
N VAL A 213 0.24 -7.20 14.43
CA VAL A 213 -0.31 -8.55 14.23
C VAL A 213 0.80 -9.58 14.07
N ALA A 214 0.50 -10.86 14.29
CA ALA A 214 1.35 -11.96 13.85
C ALA A 214 0.61 -12.78 12.80
N ASP A 215 1.33 -13.05 11.70
CA ASP A 215 0.93 -13.95 10.63
C ASP A 215 1.71 -15.26 10.78
N THR A 216 1.01 -16.32 11.17
CA THR A 216 1.61 -17.64 11.42
C THR A 216 1.19 -18.68 10.40
N VAL A 217 0.48 -18.27 9.35
CA VAL A 217 -0.02 -19.16 8.32
C VAL A 217 0.96 -19.23 7.17
N PRO A 218 1.54 -20.41 6.88
CA PRO A 218 2.49 -20.57 5.79
C PRO A 218 1.83 -20.33 4.41
N PRO A 219 2.63 -19.89 3.42
CA PRO A 219 2.16 -19.76 2.05
C PRO A 219 1.70 -21.10 1.47
N THR A 220 0.78 -21.08 0.54
CA THR A 220 0.30 -22.26 -0.17
C THR A 220 1.06 -22.46 -1.47
N VAL A 221 1.45 -23.71 -1.75
CA VAL A 221 2.08 -24.15 -2.98
C VAL A 221 1.22 -25.25 -3.60
N ARG A 222 0.81 -25.07 -4.85
CA ARG A 222 0.05 -26.07 -5.61
C ARG A 222 0.68 -26.27 -6.98
N PRO A 223 1.18 -27.47 -7.32
CA PRO A 223 1.62 -27.76 -8.68
C PRO A 223 0.42 -27.68 -9.63
N LEU A 224 0.66 -27.27 -10.86
CA LEU A 224 -0.33 -27.27 -11.94
C LEU A 224 -0.20 -28.54 -12.82
N PHE A 225 0.44 -29.56 -12.31
CA PHE A 225 0.58 -30.88 -12.88
C PHE A 225 0.33 -31.95 -11.80
N ALA A 226 -0.01 -33.15 -12.20
CA ALA A 226 -0.18 -34.27 -11.27
C ALA A 226 1.19 -34.80 -10.82
N ASP A 227 1.30 -35.28 -9.59
CA ASP A 227 2.49 -36.00 -9.12
C ASP A 227 2.70 -37.28 -9.96
N GLY A 228 3.91 -37.49 -10.45
CA GLY A 228 4.21 -38.58 -11.36
C GLY A 228 3.73 -38.39 -12.80
N ALA A 229 3.34 -37.18 -13.21
CA ALA A 229 2.91 -36.94 -14.59
C ALA A 229 4.04 -37.07 -15.60
N ASP A 230 3.70 -37.53 -16.79
CA ASP A 230 4.57 -37.44 -17.97
C ASP A 230 4.47 -36.02 -18.56
N LEU A 231 5.57 -35.29 -18.46
CA LEU A 231 5.71 -33.91 -18.91
C LEU A 231 6.59 -33.80 -20.18
N SER A 232 6.79 -34.89 -20.93
CA SER A 232 7.62 -34.90 -22.14
C SER A 232 7.20 -33.90 -23.21
N ARG A 233 5.92 -33.50 -23.22
CA ARG A 233 5.35 -32.49 -24.13
C ARG A 233 5.05 -31.15 -23.48
N ALA A 234 5.35 -31.00 -22.19
CA ALA A 234 5.12 -29.75 -21.48
C ALA A 234 6.27 -28.78 -21.73
N GLU A 235 5.95 -27.48 -21.70
CA GLU A 235 6.93 -26.41 -21.84
C GLU A 235 7.74 -26.17 -20.55
N GLY A 236 7.25 -26.64 -19.40
CA GLY A 236 7.89 -26.43 -18.11
C GLY A 236 7.06 -26.89 -16.92
N LEU A 237 7.59 -26.63 -15.72
CA LEU A 237 6.89 -26.84 -14.45
C LEU A 237 6.18 -25.56 -14.04
N ALA A 238 4.89 -25.66 -13.76
CA ALA A 238 4.08 -24.54 -13.33
C ALA A 238 3.49 -24.79 -11.93
N PHE A 239 3.52 -23.76 -11.09
CA PHE A 239 2.99 -23.80 -9.74
C PHE A 239 2.06 -22.60 -9.49
N ARG A 240 1.03 -22.79 -8.69
CA ARG A 240 0.25 -21.70 -8.10
C ARG A 240 0.74 -21.44 -6.69
N LEU A 241 1.03 -20.17 -6.42
CA LEU A 241 1.45 -19.69 -5.10
C LEU A 241 0.39 -18.77 -4.54
N GLY A 242 0.11 -18.89 -3.27
CA GLY A 242 -0.81 -18.00 -2.55
C GLY A 242 -0.38 -17.78 -1.12
N ASP A 243 -0.76 -16.64 -0.60
CA ASP A 243 -0.56 -16.28 0.80
C ASP A 243 -1.78 -15.55 1.32
N ASN A 244 -2.05 -15.68 2.64
CA ASN A 244 -3.23 -15.08 3.27
C ASN A 244 -3.05 -13.61 3.62
N PHE A 245 -1.79 -13.16 3.94
CA PHE A 245 -1.60 -11.82 4.47
C PHE A 245 -0.26 -11.16 4.09
N SER A 246 0.87 -11.77 4.45
CA SER A 246 2.19 -11.11 4.33
C SER A 246 2.77 -11.14 2.92
N GLY A 247 2.24 -12.01 2.08
CA GLY A 247 2.65 -12.18 0.68
C GLY A 247 3.91 -13.04 0.52
N ILE A 248 4.09 -13.62 -0.66
CA ILE A 248 5.24 -14.47 -0.97
C ILE A 248 6.52 -13.64 -1.04
N ALA A 249 7.47 -13.91 -0.16
CA ALA A 249 8.79 -13.29 -0.12
C ALA A 249 9.79 -14.01 -1.03
N SER A 250 9.88 -15.35 -0.94
CA SER A 250 10.78 -16.17 -1.76
C SER A 250 10.08 -17.40 -2.34
N CYS A 251 10.63 -17.90 -3.44
CA CYS A 251 10.24 -19.15 -4.06
C CYS A 251 11.49 -19.75 -4.70
N GLU A 252 11.89 -20.94 -4.24
CA GLU A 252 13.10 -21.63 -4.69
C GLU A 252 12.74 -23.03 -5.16
N LEU A 253 13.21 -23.37 -6.37
CA LEU A 253 12.97 -24.66 -7.01
C LEU A 253 14.26 -25.47 -7.06
N TYR A 254 14.13 -26.75 -6.76
CA TYR A 254 15.19 -27.74 -6.90
C TYR A 254 14.67 -28.92 -7.70
N ILE A 255 15.44 -29.35 -8.70
CA ILE A 255 15.16 -30.55 -9.53
C ILE A 255 16.34 -31.50 -9.36
N ASP A 256 16.06 -32.72 -8.93
CA ASP A 256 17.07 -33.75 -8.61
C ASP A 256 18.12 -33.29 -7.59
N GLY A 257 17.70 -32.40 -6.67
CA GLY A 257 18.54 -31.80 -5.65
C GLY A 257 19.31 -30.56 -6.10
N GLU A 258 19.32 -30.24 -7.38
CA GLU A 258 19.99 -29.05 -7.94
C GLU A 258 19.05 -27.85 -7.99
N TRP A 259 19.54 -26.69 -7.57
CA TRP A 259 18.80 -25.43 -7.68
C TRP A 259 18.52 -25.12 -9.15
N SER A 260 17.30 -24.75 -9.44
CA SER A 260 16.83 -24.44 -10.79
C SER A 260 16.09 -23.09 -10.79
N ILE A 261 16.31 -22.30 -11.83
CA ILE A 261 15.64 -21.01 -11.96
C ILE A 261 14.12 -21.20 -12.03
N CYS A 262 13.39 -20.38 -11.33
CA CYS A 262 11.92 -20.39 -11.34
C CYS A 262 11.39 -18.95 -11.37
N ASP A 263 10.82 -18.55 -12.50
CA ASP A 263 10.26 -17.21 -12.67
C ASP A 263 8.96 -17.07 -11.89
N ARG A 264 8.90 -16.04 -11.06
CA ARG A 264 7.72 -15.74 -10.28
C ARG A 264 6.91 -14.61 -10.92
N TYR A 265 5.62 -14.85 -11.10
CA TYR A 265 4.65 -13.88 -11.63
C TYR A 265 3.66 -13.46 -10.55
N PRO A 266 4.00 -12.47 -9.69
CA PRO A 266 3.19 -12.10 -8.53
C PRO A 266 1.75 -11.72 -8.88
N MET A 267 1.54 -11.01 -9.99
CA MET A 267 0.22 -10.58 -10.45
C MET A 267 -0.70 -11.76 -10.82
N LYS A 268 -0.12 -12.89 -11.23
CA LYS A 268 -0.85 -14.11 -11.58
C LYS A 268 -0.91 -15.11 -10.41
N GLY A 269 -0.13 -14.88 -9.35
CA GLY A 269 0.04 -15.83 -8.27
C GLY A 269 0.65 -17.16 -8.75
N THR A 270 1.59 -17.12 -9.70
CA THR A 270 2.19 -18.31 -10.27
C THR A 270 3.72 -18.25 -10.28
N ALA A 271 4.35 -19.42 -10.32
CA ALA A 271 5.76 -19.58 -10.60
C ALA A 271 5.93 -20.61 -11.74
N PHE A 272 6.96 -20.41 -12.58
CA PHE A 272 7.21 -21.23 -13.76
C PHE A 272 8.69 -21.48 -13.97
N HIS A 273 9.04 -22.72 -14.28
CA HIS A 273 10.38 -23.14 -14.69
C HIS A 273 10.29 -23.72 -16.11
N PRO A 274 10.92 -23.09 -17.13
CA PRO A 274 10.93 -23.62 -18.49
C PRO A 274 11.84 -24.85 -18.57
N PHE A 275 11.46 -25.80 -19.42
CA PHE A 275 12.31 -26.93 -19.74
C PHE A 275 13.26 -26.60 -20.91
N ASP A 276 14.29 -25.82 -20.63
CA ASP A 276 15.29 -25.35 -21.60
C ASP A 276 16.53 -26.24 -21.69
N THR A 277 16.76 -27.09 -20.68
CA THR A 277 17.93 -27.98 -20.60
C THR A 277 17.50 -29.43 -20.73
N PRO A 278 18.10 -30.19 -21.70
CA PRO A 278 17.90 -31.63 -21.79
C PRO A 278 18.36 -32.36 -20.53
N ARG A 279 17.54 -33.24 -20.00
CA ARG A 279 17.88 -34.09 -18.87
C ARG A 279 17.98 -35.55 -19.37
N THR A 280 18.95 -36.30 -18.85
CA THR A 280 19.27 -37.64 -19.35
C THR A 280 18.46 -38.76 -18.69
N GLN A 281 17.89 -38.47 -17.52
CA GLN A 281 17.10 -39.48 -16.79
C GLN A 281 15.60 -39.27 -17.09
N PRO A 282 14.83 -40.38 -17.21
CA PRO A 282 13.41 -40.28 -17.51
C PRO A 282 12.56 -39.87 -16.30
N ARG A 283 13.09 -39.95 -15.07
CA ARG A 283 12.38 -39.63 -13.82
C ARG A 283 13.12 -38.57 -13.06
N HIS A 284 12.41 -37.54 -12.63
CA HIS A 284 12.94 -36.39 -11.92
C HIS A 284 12.19 -36.14 -10.60
N THR A 285 12.91 -35.75 -9.57
CA THR A 285 12.35 -35.25 -8.30
C THR A 285 12.29 -33.76 -8.32
N VAL A 286 11.24 -33.19 -7.70
CA VAL A 286 11.04 -31.75 -7.58
C VAL A 286 10.81 -31.37 -6.14
N ARG A 287 11.46 -30.32 -5.68
CA ARG A 287 11.23 -29.69 -4.39
C ARG A 287 11.08 -28.17 -4.61
N LEU A 288 9.93 -27.62 -4.23
CA LEU A 288 9.69 -26.18 -4.25
C LEU A 288 9.49 -25.67 -2.83
N GLU A 289 10.27 -24.66 -2.47
CA GLU A 289 10.24 -24.00 -1.17
C GLU A 289 9.72 -22.59 -1.36
N ALA A 290 8.66 -22.23 -0.64
CA ALA A 290 8.13 -20.88 -0.61
C ALA A 290 8.14 -20.33 0.81
N SER A 291 8.53 -19.07 0.97
CA SER A 291 8.37 -18.35 2.22
C SER A 291 7.55 -17.07 2.01
N ASP A 292 6.85 -16.65 3.06
CA ASP A 292 6.18 -15.37 3.12
C ASP A 292 7.07 -14.29 3.76
N ALA A 293 6.58 -13.04 3.82
CA ALA A 293 7.32 -11.95 4.42
C ALA A 293 7.32 -11.96 5.96
N SER A 294 6.49 -12.80 6.58
CA SER A 294 6.46 -13.05 8.01
C SER A 294 7.31 -14.26 8.43
N GLY A 295 8.09 -14.85 7.50
CA GLY A 295 9.03 -15.93 7.77
C GLY A 295 8.40 -17.33 7.86
N ASN A 296 7.11 -17.49 7.56
CA ASN A 296 6.50 -18.81 7.46
C ASN A 296 6.96 -19.48 6.16
N ARG A 297 7.09 -20.82 6.18
CA ARG A 297 7.66 -21.59 5.07
C ARG A 297 6.80 -22.80 4.73
N THR A 298 6.64 -23.06 3.45
CA THR A 298 6.07 -24.28 2.88
C THR A 298 7.09 -24.95 1.99
N VAL A 299 7.22 -26.26 2.11
CA VAL A 299 8.00 -27.11 1.20
C VAL A 299 7.06 -28.09 0.55
N TRP A 300 7.02 -28.07 -0.77
CA TRP A 300 6.33 -29.08 -1.58
C TRP A 300 7.34 -29.97 -2.28
N THR A 301 7.09 -31.27 -2.31
CA THR A 301 7.92 -32.26 -3.02
C THR A 301 7.05 -33.15 -3.89
N GLY A 302 7.55 -33.53 -5.02
CA GLY A 302 6.89 -34.44 -5.96
C GLY A 302 7.85 -34.96 -7.00
N MET A 303 7.32 -35.64 -8.04
CA MET A 303 8.10 -36.13 -9.13
C MET A 303 7.39 -35.92 -10.49
N PHE A 304 8.15 -36.01 -11.57
CA PHE A 304 7.63 -36.05 -12.93
C PHE A 304 8.52 -36.94 -13.82
N TYR A 305 7.98 -37.32 -14.96
CA TYR A 305 8.69 -38.02 -16.03
C TYR A 305 8.85 -37.11 -17.24
N ARG A 306 10.03 -37.24 -17.92
CA ARG A 306 10.30 -36.51 -19.16
C ARG A 306 11.31 -37.22 -20.04
#